data_6567e79f99a6764af17d33d747e5d98d
#
_entry.id   6567e79f99a6764af17d33d747e5d98d
#
_cell.length_a   1.000
_cell.length_b   1.000
_cell.length_c   1.000
_cell.angle_alpha   90.00
_cell.angle_beta   90.00
_cell.angle_gamma   90.00
#
_symmetry.space_group_name_H-M   'P 1'
#
loop_
_entity.id
_entity.type
_entity.pdbx_description
1 polymer ?
#
loop_
_entity_poly.entity_id
_entity_poly.type
_entity_poly.pdbx_seq_one_letter_code
_entity_poly.pdbx_strand_id
1 'polypeptide(L)'
;KQADEGKKWSVEEILKHCTLEDGVLKLPQVQFNKKSYAEAKKWIEEAGGSWQGGKIQGFTFPFNPERVFPILKEGKRCNLQQEYQFFETPADVADWLVMLAGGIHEDDTVLEPSAGRGALIKAIHRACPSVMVECYELMPENREFLHTLNNVILLDEDFTKYSVGSYTKIIANPPFSGNQD
;
A
#
# COMPACT_ATOMS: atom_id res chain seq x y z
N LYS A 1 -1.30 8.07 -48.33
CA LYS A 1 -1.69 7.22 -47.17
C LYS A 1 -1.92 8.16 -46.01
N GLN A 2 -3.16 8.57 -45.78
CA GLN A 2 -3.58 9.28 -44.56
C GLN A 2 -3.41 8.27 -43.42
N ALA A 3 -2.54 8.61 -42.45
CA ALA A 3 -2.48 7.90 -41.20
C ALA A 3 -3.80 8.16 -40.48
N ASP A 4 -4.52 7.11 -40.17
CA ASP A 4 -5.70 7.12 -39.32
C ASP A 4 -5.27 7.73 -37.96
N GLU A 5 -5.62 9.01 -37.75
CA GLU A 5 -5.45 9.66 -36.45
C GLU A 5 -6.42 9.00 -35.49
N GLY A 6 -5.99 7.89 -34.87
CA GLY A 6 -6.75 7.11 -33.93
C GLY A 6 -7.38 8.04 -32.90
N LYS A 7 -8.65 7.78 -32.56
CA LYS A 7 -9.43 8.47 -31.52
C LYS A 7 -8.55 8.82 -30.34
N LYS A 8 -8.40 10.11 -30.02
CA LYS A 8 -7.63 10.57 -28.86
C LYS A 8 -8.39 10.20 -27.59
N TRP A 9 -8.04 9.08 -27.01
CA TRP A 9 -8.61 8.64 -25.75
C TRP A 9 -8.18 9.59 -24.61
N SER A 10 -9.13 10.07 -23.83
CA SER A 10 -8.84 10.75 -22.55
C SER A 10 -8.44 9.74 -21.49
N VAL A 11 -7.95 10.22 -20.35
CA VAL A 11 -7.61 9.37 -19.19
C VAL A 11 -8.84 8.61 -18.71
N GLU A 12 -9.96 9.32 -18.58
CA GLU A 12 -11.24 8.77 -18.13
C GLU A 12 -11.77 7.71 -19.12
N GLU A 13 -11.63 7.93 -20.43
CA GLU A 13 -12.01 6.95 -21.45
C GLU A 13 -11.15 5.68 -21.36
N ILE A 14 -9.83 5.82 -21.13
CA ILE A 14 -8.93 4.68 -20.92
C ILE A 14 -9.39 3.88 -19.71
N LEU A 15 -9.56 4.54 -18.56
CA LEU A 15 -9.93 3.90 -17.31
C LEU A 15 -11.32 3.24 -17.37
N LYS A 16 -12.29 3.89 -18.01
CA LYS A 16 -13.63 3.36 -18.22
C LYS A 16 -13.64 2.04 -19.01
N HIS A 17 -12.68 1.83 -19.89
CA HIS A 17 -12.59 0.63 -20.73
C HIS A 17 -11.59 -0.40 -20.18
N CYS A 18 -10.96 -0.15 -19.05
CA CYS A 18 -10.18 -1.17 -18.35
C CYS A 18 -11.04 -2.34 -17.91
N THR A 19 -10.46 -3.52 -17.85
CA THR A 19 -11.08 -4.73 -17.29
C THR A 19 -10.30 -5.20 -16.07
N LEU A 20 -10.98 -5.92 -15.20
CA LEU A 20 -10.36 -6.61 -14.06
C LEU A 20 -10.51 -8.11 -14.29
N GLU A 21 -9.40 -8.81 -14.45
CA GLU A 21 -9.33 -10.25 -14.74
C GLU A 21 -8.38 -10.91 -13.76
N ASP A 22 -8.87 -11.82 -12.94
CA ASP A 22 -8.10 -12.53 -11.91
C ASP A 22 -7.27 -11.59 -11.01
N GLY A 23 -7.86 -10.46 -10.61
CA GLY A 23 -7.17 -9.46 -9.78
C GLY A 23 -6.16 -8.58 -10.51
N VAL A 24 -6.05 -8.72 -11.83
CA VAL A 24 -5.18 -7.92 -12.70
C VAL A 24 -6.00 -6.90 -13.48
N LEU A 25 -5.68 -5.62 -13.33
CA LEU A 25 -6.29 -4.56 -14.13
C LEU A 25 -5.62 -4.51 -15.51
N LYS A 26 -6.40 -4.74 -16.55
CA LYS A 26 -5.96 -4.71 -17.96
C LYS A 26 -6.40 -3.41 -18.62
N LEU A 27 -5.47 -2.81 -19.37
CA LEU A 27 -5.77 -1.69 -20.25
C LEU A 27 -6.44 -2.20 -21.55
N PRO A 28 -7.32 -1.38 -22.18
CA PRO A 28 -7.88 -1.75 -23.49
C PRO A 28 -6.78 -1.88 -24.54
N GLN A 29 -6.96 -2.84 -25.45
CA GLN A 29 -6.00 -3.18 -26.52
C GLN A 29 -6.10 -2.19 -27.70
N VAL A 30 -5.83 -0.91 -27.45
CA VAL A 30 -5.86 0.17 -28.44
C VAL A 30 -4.60 1.02 -28.36
N GLN A 31 -4.33 1.79 -29.42
CA GLN A 31 -3.20 2.71 -29.42
C GLN A 31 -3.58 4.01 -28.69
N PHE A 32 -2.87 4.34 -27.62
CA PHE A 32 -3.04 5.57 -26.87
C PHE A 32 -2.03 6.64 -27.30
N ASN A 33 -2.40 7.91 -27.12
CA ASN A 33 -1.37 8.94 -27.09
C ASN A 33 -0.53 8.85 -25.81
N LYS A 34 0.76 9.21 -25.91
CA LYS A 34 1.73 9.04 -24.80
C LYS A 34 1.31 9.77 -23.52
N LYS A 35 0.67 10.95 -23.65
CA LYS A 35 0.28 11.77 -22.49
C LYS A 35 -0.86 11.12 -21.72
N SER A 36 -1.95 10.75 -22.39
CA SER A 36 -3.11 10.10 -21.74
C SER A 36 -2.73 8.74 -21.14
N TYR A 37 -1.87 7.97 -21.81
CA TYR A 37 -1.38 6.71 -21.29
C TYR A 37 -0.55 6.92 -20.00
N ALA A 38 0.39 7.86 -20.01
CA ALA A 38 1.23 8.14 -18.84
C ALA A 38 0.40 8.61 -17.64
N GLU A 39 -0.64 9.42 -17.90
CA GLU A 39 -1.52 9.92 -16.86
C GLU A 39 -2.47 8.82 -16.33
N ALA A 40 -3.04 8.00 -17.19
CA ALA A 40 -3.85 6.85 -16.76
C ALA A 40 -3.03 5.86 -15.94
N LYS A 41 -1.80 5.57 -16.38
CA LYS A 41 -0.85 4.76 -15.63
C LYS A 41 -0.61 5.35 -14.24
N LYS A 42 -0.34 6.65 -14.14
CA LYS A 42 -0.13 7.35 -12.87
C LYS A 42 -1.34 7.21 -11.94
N TRP A 43 -2.56 7.37 -12.43
CA TRP A 43 -3.77 7.22 -11.60
C TRP A 43 -3.94 5.80 -11.07
N ILE A 44 -3.62 4.78 -11.89
CA ILE A 44 -3.65 3.38 -11.45
C ILE A 44 -2.55 3.11 -10.40
N GLU A 45 -1.35 3.67 -10.59
CA GLU A 45 -0.25 3.53 -9.62
C GLU A 45 -0.55 4.24 -8.30
N GLU A 46 -1.16 5.42 -8.33
CA GLU A 46 -1.63 6.12 -7.13
C GLU A 46 -2.74 5.36 -6.39
N ALA A 47 -3.56 4.60 -7.11
CA ALA A 47 -4.54 3.68 -6.53
C ALA A 47 -3.93 2.36 -6.04
N GLY A 48 -2.59 2.24 -6.01
CA GLY A 48 -1.88 1.07 -5.51
C GLY A 48 -1.52 0.01 -6.55
N GLY A 49 -1.79 0.26 -7.82
CA GLY A 49 -1.45 -0.66 -8.91
C GLY A 49 0.05 -0.62 -9.27
N SER A 50 0.61 -1.77 -9.61
CA SER A 50 1.98 -1.92 -10.10
C SER A 50 1.99 -2.64 -11.45
N TRP A 51 2.61 -2.01 -12.47
CA TRP A 51 2.68 -2.62 -13.79
C TRP A 51 3.54 -3.88 -13.81
N GLN A 52 2.98 -4.94 -14.34
CA GLN A 52 3.66 -6.21 -14.59
C GLN A 52 3.69 -6.51 -16.09
N GLY A 53 4.90 -6.64 -16.63
CA GLY A 53 5.14 -7.02 -18.03
C GLY A 53 5.07 -8.51 -18.28
N GLY A 54 5.69 -8.96 -19.39
CA GLY A 54 5.79 -10.37 -19.75
C GLY A 54 4.42 -11.01 -20.01
N LYS A 55 4.10 -12.07 -19.31
CA LYS A 55 2.84 -12.81 -19.49
C LYS A 55 1.62 -12.10 -18.87
N ILE A 56 1.83 -11.26 -17.85
CA ILE A 56 0.74 -10.60 -17.11
C ILE A 56 0.18 -9.43 -17.93
N GLN A 57 1.03 -8.54 -18.44
CA GLN A 57 0.67 -7.34 -19.21
C GLN A 57 -0.51 -6.57 -18.61
N GLY A 58 -0.37 -6.19 -17.32
CA GLY A 58 -1.42 -5.49 -16.58
C GLY A 58 -0.90 -4.97 -15.24
N PHE A 59 -1.78 -4.32 -14.50
CA PHE A 59 -1.48 -3.83 -13.16
C PHE A 59 -1.96 -4.83 -12.12
N THR A 60 -1.07 -5.25 -11.24
CA THR A 60 -1.37 -6.02 -10.05
C THR A 60 -1.46 -5.10 -8.84
N PHE A 61 -2.24 -5.51 -7.84
CA PHE A 61 -2.42 -4.77 -6.60
C PHE A 61 -1.98 -5.63 -5.42
N PRO A 62 -1.43 -5.03 -4.36
CA PRO A 62 -1.07 -5.76 -3.16
C PRO A 62 -2.29 -6.12 -2.26
N PHE A 63 -3.50 -5.79 -2.71
CA PHE A 63 -4.79 -6.01 -2.05
C PHE A 63 -5.86 -6.33 -3.10
N ASN A 64 -7.10 -6.62 -2.68
CA ASN A 64 -8.22 -6.84 -3.62
C ASN A 64 -8.53 -5.54 -4.39
N PRO A 65 -8.28 -5.48 -5.71
CA PRO A 65 -8.47 -4.26 -6.51
C PRO A 65 -9.94 -3.89 -6.72
N GLU A 66 -10.90 -4.73 -6.39
CA GLU A 66 -12.33 -4.43 -6.53
C GLU A 66 -12.76 -3.17 -5.75
N ARG A 67 -11.98 -2.80 -4.74
CA ARG A 67 -12.22 -1.56 -3.98
C ARG A 67 -11.93 -0.29 -4.77
N VAL A 68 -10.84 -0.26 -5.53
CA VAL A 68 -10.38 0.92 -6.27
C VAL A 68 -10.84 0.90 -7.73
N PHE A 69 -11.08 -0.27 -8.28
CA PHE A 69 -11.46 -0.44 -9.68
C PHE A 69 -12.76 0.29 -10.08
N PRO A 70 -13.87 0.25 -9.30
CA PRO A 70 -15.07 1.04 -9.61
C PRO A 70 -14.80 2.54 -9.66
N ILE A 71 -13.98 3.07 -8.73
CA ILE A 71 -13.62 4.49 -8.66
C ILE A 71 -12.86 4.90 -9.92
N LEU A 72 -11.86 4.11 -10.31
CA LEU A 72 -11.09 4.33 -11.54
C LEU A 72 -11.98 4.24 -12.78
N LYS A 73 -12.92 3.27 -12.84
CA LYS A 73 -13.88 3.12 -13.95
C LYS A 73 -14.84 4.30 -14.11
N GLU A 74 -15.15 4.99 -13.02
CA GLU A 74 -15.92 6.23 -13.06
C GLU A 74 -15.09 7.43 -13.56
N GLY A 75 -13.80 7.24 -13.87
CA GLY A 75 -12.89 8.30 -14.28
C GLY A 75 -12.50 9.20 -13.11
N LYS A 76 -12.56 8.68 -11.88
CA LYS A 76 -12.15 9.38 -10.66
C LYS A 76 -10.75 8.96 -10.25
N ARG A 77 -9.97 9.93 -9.80
CA ARG A 77 -8.65 9.67 -9.23
C ARG A 77 -8.78 9.16 -7.81
N CYS A 78 -8.11 8.05 -7.51
CA CYS A 78 -8.00 7.50 -6.18
C CYS A 78 -6.51 7.49 -5.79
N ASN A 79 -6.14 8.27 -4.78
CA ASN A 79 -4.75 8.33 -4.31
C ASN A 79 -4.68 7.82 -2.88
N LEU A 80 -4.47 6.51 -2.73
CA LEU A 80 -4.39 5.86 -1.42
C LEU A 80 -3.19 6.36 -0.60
N GLN A 81 -2.07 6.71 -1.25
CA GLN A 81 -0.92 7.28 -0.55
C GLN A 81 -1.25 8.63 0.08
N GLN A 82 -2.01 9.48 -0.63
CA GLN A 82 -2.42 10.78 -0.12
C GLN A 82 -3.53 10.65 0.94
N GLU A 83 -4.47 9.72 0.75
CA GLU A 83 -5.59 9.50 1.67
C GLU A 83 -5.13 9.00 3.04
N TYR A 84 -4.20 8.02 3.05
CA TYR A 84 -3.69 7.40 4.27
C TYR A 84 -2.26 7.82 4.61
N GLN A 85 -1.63 8.67 3.80
CA GLN A 85 -0.21 9.07 3.93
C GLN A 85 0.74 7.88 4.08
N PHE A 86 0.42 6.79 3.38
CA PHE A 86 1.16 5.54 3.47
C PHE A 86 2.47 5.62 2.69
N PHE A 87 3.58 5.51 3.41
CA PHE A 87 4.93 5.36 2.87
C PHE A 87 5.57 4.12 3.50
N GLU A 88 5.83 3.11 2.68
CA GLU A 88 6.48 1.90 3.17
C GLU A 88 7.91 2.23 3.61
N THR A 89 8.26 1.86 4.85
CA THR A 89 9.61 2.07 5.39
C THR A 89 10.60 1.17 4.66
N PRO A 90 11.69 1.72 4.04
CA PRO A 90 12.72 0.90 3.44
C PRO A 90 13.32 -0.10 4.45
N ALA A 91 13.71 -1.29 3.97
CA ALA A 91 14.13 -2.37 4.86
C ALA A 91 15.36 -2.03 5.70
N ASP A 92 16.34 -1.33 5.13
CA ASP A 92 17.53 -0.85 5.80
C ASP A 92 17.22 0.19 6.89
N VAL A 93 16.27 1.08 6.63
CA VAL A 93 15.77 2.05 7.62
C VAL A 93 15.02 1.33 8.74
N ALA A 94 14.20 0.33 8.41
CA ALA A 94 13.49 -0.48 9.40
C ALA A 94 14.46 -1.25 10.32
N ASP A 95 15.49 -1.87 9.75
CA ASP A 95 16.54 -2.56 10.52
C ASP A 95 17.32 -1.58 11.42
N TRP A 96 17.59 -0.38 10.91
CA TRP A 96 18.27 0.65 11.68
C TRP A 96 17.42 1.14 12.87
N LEU A 97 16.11 1.32 12.69
CA LEU A 97 15.19 1.69 13.78
C LEU A 97 15.16 0.61 14.89
N VAL A 98 15.12 -0.67 14.49
CA VAL A 98 15.20 -1.80 15.44
C VAL A 98 16.52 -1.78 16.22
N MET A 99 17.63 -1.51 15.55
CA MET A 99 18.94 -1.37 16.19
C MET A 99 18.97 -0.20 17.19
N LEU A 100 18.43 0.96 16.83
CA LEU A 100 18.33 2.15 17.70
C LEU A 100 17.46 1.90 18.93
N ALA A 101 16.43 1.04 18.82
CA ALA A 101 15.62 0.61 19.94
C ALA A 101 16.37 -0.34 20.92
N GLY A 102 17.65 -0.60 20.67
CA GLY A 102 18.48 -1.50 21.48
C GLY A 102 18.31 -2.99 21.12
N GLY A 103 17.87 -3.29 19.89
CA GLY A 103 17.52 -4.63 19.44
C GLY A 103 16.18 -5.11 19.99
N ILE A 104 15.83 -6.37 19.74
CA ILE A 104 14.61 -7.02 20.23
C ILE A 104 14.98 -8.30 20.96
N HIS A 105 14.34 -8.53 22.10
CA HIS A 105 14.52 -9.71 22.94
C HIS A 105 13.21 -10.48 23.09
N GLU A 106 13.28 -11.76 23.47
CA GLU A 106 12.10 -12.64 23.58
C GLU A 106 11.10 -12.21 24.64
N ASP A 107 11.56 -11.49 25.67
CA ASP A 107 10.75 -10.94 26.76
C ASP A 107 10.21 -9.53 26.49
N ASP A 108 10.51 -8.96 25.33
CA ASP A 108 9.96 -7.67 24.94
C ASP A 108 8.46 -7.76 24.61
N THR A 109 7.74 -6.74 25.06
CA THR A 109 6.39 -6.43 24.59
C THR A 109 6.48 -5.26 23.60
N VAL A 110 6.15 -5.52 22.33
CA VAL A 110 6.43 -4.58 21.24
C VAL A 110 5.15 -4.06 20.63
N LEU A 111 5.06 -2.73 20.46
CA LEU A 111 3.97 -2.06 19.76
C LEU A 111 4.48 -1.39 18.48
N GLU A 112 3.75 -1.58 17.38
CA GLU A 112 3.81 -0.80 16.13
C GLU A 112 2.46 -0.11 15.88
N PRO A 113 2.30 1.19 16.21
CA PRO A 113 1.01 1.87 16.17
C PRO A 113 0.51 2.25 14.76
N SER A 114 1.31 2.06 13.72
CA SER A 114 1.03 2.44 12.33
C SER A 114 1.67 1.45 11.34
N ALA A 115 1.28 0.18 11.45
CA ALA A 115 2.05 -0.93 10.92
C ALA A 115 2.22 -0.98 9.40
N GLY A 116 1.33 -0.32 8.64
CA GLY A 116 1.37 -0.37 7.19
C GLY A 116 1.33 -1.81 6.68
N ARG A 117 2.25 -2.16 5.81
CA ARG A 117 2.45 -3.54 5.33
C ARG A 117 3.50 -4.32 6.14
N GLY A 118 3.70 -3.92 7.39
CA GLY A 118 4.56 -4.63 8.33
C GLY A 118 6.05 -4.52 8.03
N ALA A 119 6.53 -3.43 7.44
CA ALA A 119 7.96 -3.25 7.17
C ALA A 119 8.79 -3.28 8.46
N LEU A 120 8.36 -2.56 9.50
CA LEU A 120 8.97 -2.58 10.82
C LEU A 120 8.78 -3.93 11.52
N ILE A 121 7.59 -4.53 11.43
CA ILE A 121 7.31 -5.86 11.99
C ILE A 121 8.25 -6.91 11.40
N LYS A 122 8.48 -6.89 10.09
CA LYS A 122 9.45 -7.79 9.44
C LYS A 122 10.87 -7.56 9.93
N ALA A 123 11.26 -6.32 10.19
CA ALA A 123 12.58 -6.00 10.78
C ALA A 123 12.70 -6.50 12.23
N ILE A 124 11.64 -6.32 13.03
CA ILE A 124 11.54 -6.84 14.38
C ILE A 124 11.69 -8.36 14.38
N HIS A 125 10.98 -9.07 13.50
CA HIS A 125 11.07 -10.53 13.39
C HIS A 125 12.39 -11.02 12.78
N ARG A 126 13.12 -10.20 12.01
CA ARG A 126 14.52 -10.54 11.64
C ARG A 126 15.44 -10.51 12.85
N ALA A 127 15.22 -9.59 13.78
CA ALA A 127 16.01 -9.49 15.00
C ALA A 127 15.62 -10.55 16.04
N CYS A 128 14.31 -10.80 16.23
CA CYS A 128 13.77 -11.81 17.13
C CYS A 128 12.52 -12.47 16.54
N PRO A 129 12.63 -13.63 15.88
CA PRO A 129 11.50 -14.28 15.19
C PRO A 129 10.35 -14.72 16.10
N SER A 130 10.61 -14.95 17.38
CA SER A 130 9.62 -15.46 18.35
C SER A 130 8.80 -14.35 19.02
N VAL A 131 9.26 -13.08 18.96
CA VAL A 131 8.58 -11.98 19.65
C VAL A 131 7.20 -11.73 19.09
N MET A 132 6.23 -11.47 19.96
CA MET A 132 4.89 -11.05 19.58
C MET A 132 4.87 -9.54 19.38
N VAL A 133 4.33 -9.10 18.24
CA VAL A 133 4.16 -7.67 17.93
C VAL A 133 2.67 -7.34 17.91
N GLU A 134 2.27 -6.42 18.76
CA GLU A 134 0.95 -5.80 18.70
C GLU A 134 0.98 -4.59 17.79
N CYS A 135 -0.08 -4.39 16.99
CA CYS A 135 -0.09 -3.30 16.02
C CYS A 135 -1.49 -2.73 15.78
N TYR A 136 -1.49 -1.53 15.19
CA TYR A 136 -2.66 -0.85 14.64
C TYR A 136 -2.43 -0.51 13.19
N GLU A 137 -3.50 -0.47 12.38
CA GLU A 137 -3.41 -0.09 10.96
C GLU A 137 -4.76 0.42 10.43
N LEU A 138 -4.77 1.64 9.89
CA LEU A 138 -5.98 2.29 9.36
C LEU A 138 -6.47 1.68 8.05
N MET A 139 -5.54 1.32 7.15
CA MET A 139 -5.88 0.82 5.81
C MET A 139 -6.40 -0.62 5.88
N PRO A 140 -7.66 -0.90 5.47
CA PRO A 140 -8.20 -2.26 5.49
C PRO A 140 -7.35 -3.26 4.71
N GLU A 141 -6.77 -2.86 3.58
CA GLU A 141 -5.93 -3.72 2.74
C GLU A 141 -4.64 -4.14 3.43
N ASN A 142 -4.06 -3.23 4.22
CA ASN A 142 -2.88 -3.55 5.01
C ASN A 142 -3.24 -4.47 6.18
N ARG A 143 -4.43 -4.28 6.80
CA ARG A 143 -4.92 -5.18 7.85
C ARG A 143 -5.09 -6.61 7.36
N GLU A 144 -5.68 -6.81 6.17
CA GLU A 144 -5.79 -8.14 5.54
C GLU A 144 -4.40 -8.79 5.39
N PHE A 145 -3.42 -8.00 4.96
CA PHE A 145 -2.05 -8.49 4.84
C PHE A 145 -1.42 -8.82 6.21
N LEU A 146 -1.59 -7.96 7.23
CA LEU A 146 -1.04 -8.18 8.57
C LEU A 146 -1.56 -9.46 9.21
N HIS A 147 -2.82 -9.83 8.98
CA HIS A 147 -3.39 -11.10 9.42
C HIS A 147 -2.69 -12.34 8.84
N THR A 148 -1.93 -12.20 7.75
CA THR A 148 -1.15 -13.31 7.16
C THR A 148 0.21 -13.50 7.83
N LEU A 149 0.66 -12.55 8.66
CA LEU A 149 1.96 -12.61 9.34
C LEU A 149 1.85 -13.43 10.63
N ASN A 150 2.90 -14.22 10.90
CA ASN A 150 3.02 -14.94 12.17
C ASN A 150 3.45 -13.99 13.28
N ASN A 151 3.06 -14.31 14.53
CA ASN A 151 3.45 -13.55 15.73
C ASN A 151 3.08 -12.04 15.66
N VAL A 152 1.94 -11.73 15.03
CA VAL A 152 1.37 -10.39 14.93
C VAL A 152 -0.05 -10.41 15.47
N ILE A 153 -0.36 -9.45 16.33
CA ILE A 153 -1.71 -9.19 16.83
C ILE A 153 -2.13 -7.83 16.34
N LEU A 154 -3.06 -7.79 15.40
CA LEU A 154 -3.72 -6.55 15.00
C LEU A 154 -4.80 -6.22 16.03
N LEU A 155 -4.56 -5.17 16.82
CA LEU A 155 -5.46 -4.77 17.91
C LEU A 155 -6.70 -4.07 17.40
N ASP A 156 -6.52 -3.05 16.54
CA ASP A 156 -7.64 -2.28 15.94
C ASP A 156 -7.14 -1.40 14.79
N GLU A 157 -8.01 -0.50 14.31
CA GLU A 157 -7.74 0.40 13.19
C GLU A 157 -6.90 1.61 13.61
N ASP A 158 -7.39 2.38 14.56
CA ASP A 158 -6.91 3.71 14.89
C ASP A 158 -6.33 3.77 16.31
N PHE A 159 -5.01 3.74 16.37
CA PHE A 159 -4.26 3.82 17.63
C PHE A 159 -4.68 5.01 18.52
N THR A 160 -5.06 6.15 17.91
CA THR A 160 -5.38 7.37 18.68
C THR A 160 -6.68 7.28 19.48
N LYS A 161 -7.52 6.27 19.20
CA LYS A 161 -8.80 6.05 19.88
C LYS A 161 -8.71 5.19 21.13
N TYR A 162 -7.56 4.60 21.39
CA TYR A 162 -7.41 3.60 22.44
C TYR A 162 -6.36 4.02 23.47
N SER A 163 -6.61 3.65 24.73
CA SER A 163 -5.56 3.65 25.75
C SER A 163 -4.74 2.41 25.60
N VAL A 164 -3.47 2.57 25.34
CA VAL A 164 -2.53 1.45 25.19
C VAL A 164 -1.99 0.99 26.53
N GLY A 165 -1.64 -0.31 26.59
CA GLY A 165 -0.95 -0.90 27.73
C GLY A 165 0.50 -0.42 27.86
N SER A 166 1.24 -1.08 28.73
CA SER A 166 2.68 -0.84 28.89
C SER A 166 3.45 -1.73 27.93
N TYR A 167 4.33 -1.12 27.14
CA TYR A 167 5.24 -1.81 26.23
C TYR A 167 6.68 -1.55 26.64
N THR A 168 7.54 -2.54 26.44
CA THR A 168 9.00 -2.35 26.63
C THR A 168 9.56 -1.57 25.43
N LYS A 169 8.94 -1.73 24.24
CA LYS A 169 9.37 -1.06 23.02
C LYS A 169 8.17 -0.60 22.18
N ILE A 170 8.26 0.62 21.69
CA ILE A 170 7.36 1.16 20.65
C ILE A 170 8.25 1.55 19.48
N ILE A 171 8.05 0.90 18.32
CA ILE A 171 8.83 1.16 17.11
C ILE A 171 7.84 1.59 16.03
N ALA A 172 7.95 2.83 15.56
CA ALA A 172 6.98 3.45 14.67
C ALA A 172 7.63 4.33 13.60
N ASN A 173 7.00 4.35 12.44
CA ASN A 173 7.19 5.38 11.42
C ASN A 173 5.80 5.93 11.03
N PRO A 174 5.22 6.82 11.86
CA PRO A 174 3.86 7.29 11.65
C PRO A 174 3.74 8.20 10.42
N PRO A 175 2.54 8.31 9.82
CA PRO A 175 2.32 9.22 8.71
C PRO A 175 2.55 10.67 9.15
N PHE A 176 3.22 11.43 8.29
CA PHE A 176 3.46 12.86 8.49
C PHE A 176 2.31 13.65 7.90
N SER A 177 1.31 14.01 8.70
CA SER A 177 0.24 14.89 8.24
C SER A 177 0.77 16.31 8.04
N GLY A 178 0.47 16.92 6.90
CA GLY A 178 0.89 18.27 6.54
C GLY A 178 0.16 19.40 7.28
N ASN A 179 -0.56 19.14 8.34
CA ASN A 179 -1.18 20.13 9.19
C ASN A 179 -0.46 20.18 10.54
N GLN A 180 0.71 20.80 10.51
CA GLN A 180 1.27 21.42 11.70
C GLN A 180 0.85 22.90 11.66
N ASP A 181 -0.31 23.19 12.18
CA ASP A 181 -0.65 24.52 12.66
C ASP A 181 -0.29 24.62 14.15
#